data_53e631e51376448deaba02848c362e67
#
_entry.id   53e631e51376448deaba02848c362e67
#
_cell.length_a   1.000
_cell.length_b   1.000
_cell.length_c   1.000
_cell.angle_alpha   90.00
_cell.angle_beta   90.00
_cell.angle_gamma   90.00
#
_symmetry.space_group_name_H-M   'P 1'
#
loop_
_entity.id
_entity.type
_entity.pdbx_description
1 polymer ?
#
loop_
_entity_poly.entity_id
_entity_poly.type
_entity_poly.pdbx_seq_one_letter_code
_entity_poly.pdbx_strand_id
1 'polypeptide(L)'
;MGNVQMLLRQHVGAPCAAIVKAGDEVKKGTLIATPTGLGANIFSSVYGKVTEVTDDRIIIEPSEEQPDEFVPIDVPEDASKLDMVKAAGVVGLGGAGFPTGIKLNINLAETPMGELDPEINPELPADFKLDCENGYILINAAECEPGLEHNIRQIEEQCDKVIRGVKYCMEITNADKAIFAIKKKNQKAIKTL
;
A
#
# COMPACT_ATOMS: atom_id res chain seq x y z
N MET A 1 -10.99 18.28 -20.01
CA MET A 1 -10.78 16.92 -19.42
C MET A 1 -12.13 16.31 -19.17
N GLY A 2 -12.37 15.00 -19.38
CA GLY A 2 -13.66 14.37 -19.06
C GLY A 2 -13.82 14.18 -17.54
N ASN A 3 -15.05 13.88 -17.09
CA ASN A 3 -15.32 13.62 -15.68
C ASN A 3 -14.51 12.42 -15.15
N VAL A 4 -13.97 12.54 -13.93
CA VAL A 4 -13.28 11.48 -13.23
C VAL A 4 -14.26 10.70 -12.37
N GLN A 5 -14.20 9.38 -12.46
CA GLN A 5 -15.02 8.48 -11.66
C GLN A 5 -14.16 7.80 -10.60
N MET A 6 -14.43 8.08 -9.34
CA MET A 6 -13.76 7.46 -8.20
C MET A 6 -14.64 6.35 -7.66
N LEU A 7 -14.28 5.09 -7.96
CA LEU A 7 -15.02 3.93 -7.47
C LEU A 7 -14.92 3.83 -5.94
N LEU A 8 -16.02 3.47 -5.28
CA LEU A 8 -16.03 3.23 -3.83
C LEU A 8 -15.48 1.83 -3.46
N ARG A 9 -15.29 0.96 -4.45
CA ARG A 9 -14.63 -0.33 -4.31
C ARG A 9 -13.34 -0.37 -5.12
N GLN A 10 -12.23 0.03 -4.51
CA GLN A 10 -10.90 0.03 -5.13
C GLN A 10 -9.94 -1.01 -4.54
N HIS A 11 -10.36 -1.73 -3.52
CA HIS A 11 -9.54 -2.69 -2.77
C HIS A 11 -10.38 -3.88 -2.30
N VAL A 12 -9.73 -4.94 -1.85
CA VAL A 12 -10.38 -6.08 -1.20
C VAL A 12 -11.05 -5.63 0.11
N GLY A 13 -12.14 -6.25 0.45
CA GLY A 13 -12.93 -5.95 1.64
C GLY A 13 -14.24 -5.24 1.32
N ALA A 14 -14.72 -4.43 2.26
CA ALA A 14 -15.96 -3.69 2.11
C ALA A 14 -15.81 -2.46 1.20
N PRO A 15 -16.83 -2.07 0.43
CA PRO A 15 -16.84 -0.78 -0.23
C PRO A 15 -16.69 0.36 0.77
N CYS A 16 -16.10 1.47 0.35
CA CYS A 16 -16.08 2.69 1.15
C CYS A 16 -17.43 3.41 1.10
N ALA A 17 -17.72 4.18 2.13
CA ALA A 17 -18.81 5.15 2.15
C ALA A 17 -18.27 6.52 1.74
N ALA A 18 -18.94 7.18 0.80
CA ALA A 18 -18.63 8.57 0.45
C ALA A 18 -18.89 9.48 1.65
N ILE A 19 -17.98 10.42 1.90
CA ILE A 19 -18.10 11.45 2.92
C ILE A 19 -18.29 12.86 2.31
N VAL A 20 -18.31 12.94 0.99
CA VAL A 20 -18.57 14.14 0.20
C VAL A 20 -19.94 14.01 -0.49
N LYS A 21 -20.48 15.13 -0.94
CA LYS A 21 -21.76 15.23 -1.64
C LYS A 21 -21.64 16.05 -2.91
N ALA A 22 -22.62 15.95 -3.78
CA ALA A 22 -22.69 16.77 -4.98
C ALA A 22 -22.66 18.27 -4.61
N GLY A 23 -21.81 19.01 -5.31
CA GLY A 23 -21.54 20.43 -5.07
C GLY A 23 -20.27 20.70 -4.28
N ASP A 24 -19.70 19.73 -3.58
CA ASP A 24 -18.46 19.92 -2.83
C ASP A 24 -17.26 20.12 -3.76
N GLU A 25 -16.36 21.03 -3.38
CA GLU A 25 -15.07 21.23 -4.04
C GLU A 25 -14.02 20.32 -3.40
N VAL A 26 -13.20 19.68 -4.23
CA VAL A 26 -12.14 18.77 -3.81
C VAL A 26 -10.82 19.12 -4.48
N LYS A 27 -9.73 18.82 -3.79
CA LYS A 27 -8.35 18.97 -4.26
C LYS A 27 -7.68 17.59 -4.31
N LYS A 28 -6.56 17.47 -5.02
CA LYS A 28 -5.71 16.27 -4.93
C LYS A 28 -5.38 15.98 -3.47
N GLY A 29 -5.65 14.76 -2.99
CA GLY A 29 -5.45 14.38 -1.60
C GLY A 29 -6.60 14.71 -0.65
N THR A 30 -7.69 15.34 -1.11
CA THR A 30 -8.90 15.47 -0.28
C THR A 30 -9.49 14.08 -0.02
N LEU A 31 -9.70 13.73 1.25
CA LEU A 31 -10.39 12.50 1.64
C LEU A 31 -11.85 12.57 1.17
N ILE A 32 -12.27 11.62 0.35
CA ILE A 32 -13.62 11.60 -0.27
C ILE A 32 -14.46 10.40 0.14
N ALA A 33 -13.83 9.31 0.60
CA ALA A 33 -14.54 8.16 1.13
C ALA A 33 -13.72 7.42 2.18
N THR A 34 -14.41 6.81 3.15
CA THR A 34 -13.83 6.04 4.26
C THR A 34 -14.33 4.60 4.24
N PRO A 35 -13.51 3.62 4.70
CA PRO A 35 -13.92 2.22 4.70
C PRO A 35 -15.07 1.97 5.69
N THR A 36 -16.04 1.14 5.30
CA THR A 36 -17.15 0.69 6.16
C THR A 36 -16.83 -0.58 6.95
N GLY A 37 -15.67 -1.14 6.71
CA GLY A 37 -15.14 -2.37 7.34
C GLY A 37 -13.67 -2.53 6.98
N LEU A 38 -13.24 -3.76 6.63
CA LEU A 38 -11.90 -3.98 6.10
C LEU A 38 -11.74 -3.16 4.81
N GLY A 39 -10.79 -2.23 4.79
CA GLY A 39 -10.60 -1.31 3.66
C GLY A 39 -9.54 -0.24 3.92
N ALA A 40 -9.49 0.74 3.04
CA ALA A 40 -8.58 1.87 3.09
C ALA A 40 -9.27 3.15 2.61
N ASN A 41 -8.83 4.30 3.09
CA ASN A 41 -9.33 5.62 2.69
C ASN A 41 -9.16 5.85 1.18
N ILE A 42 -10.10 6.56 0.58
CA ILE A 42 -10.06 6.97 -0.83
C ILE A 42 -9.96 8.50 -0.90
N PHE A 43 -9.04 8.98 -1.71
CA PHE A 43 -8.74 10.39 -1.88
C PHE A 43 -9.00 10.85 -3.31
N SER A 44 -9.37 12.11 -3.48
CA SER A 44 -9.46 12.70 -4.81
C SER A 44 -8.09 12.74 -5.49
N SER A 45 -8.05 12.31 -6.74
CA SER A 45 -6.86 12.40 -7.61
C SER A 45 -6.77 13.70 -8.40
N VAL A 46 -7.80 14.55 -8.32
CA VAL A 46 -7.92 15.80 -9.09
C VAL A 46 -8.42 16.96 -8.24
N TYR A 47 -8.14 18.17 -8.69
CA TYR A 47 -8.88 19.37 -8.28
C TYR A 47 -10.16 19.42 -9.09
N GLY A 48 -11.29 19.68 -8.45
CA GLY A 48 -12.56 19.73 -9.14
C GLY A 48 -13.77 19.83 -8.23
N LYS A 49 -14.93 19.64 -8.80
CA LYS A 49 -16.21 19.68 -8.10
C LYS A 49 -16.92 18.33 -8.20
N VAL A 50 -17.39 17.83 -7.08
CA VAL A 50 -18.24 16.62 -7.04
C VAL A 50 -19.57 16.96 -7.73
N THR A 51 -19.87 16.25 -8.80
CA THR A 51 -21.12 16.43 -9.54
C THR A 51 -22.18 15.43 -9.14
N GLU A 52 -21.77 14.23 -8.77
CA GLU A 52 -22.68 13.15 -8.42
C GLU A 52 -22.02 12.19 -7.41
N VAL A 53 -22.81 11.63 -6.51
CA VAL A 53 -22.44 10.54 -5.61
C VAL A 53 -23.49 9.45 -5.73
N THR A 54 -23.05 8.24 -6.08
CA THR A 54 -23.90 7.04 -6.17
C THR A 54 -23.45 5.99 -5.15
N ASP A 55 -24.12 4.85 -5.10
CA ASP A 55 -23.77 3.75 -4.18
C ASP A 55 -22.41 3.11 -4.51
N ASP A 56 -21.92 3.28 -5.75
CA ASP A 56 -20.69 2.63 -6.23
C ASP A 56 -19.54 3.59 -6.58
N ARG A 57 -19.81 4.88 -6.75
CA ARG A 57 -18.82 5.87 -7.20
C ARG A 57 -19.13 7.31 -6.83
N ILE A 58 -18.08 8.11 -6.89
CA ILE A 58 -18.13 9.57 -6.84
C ILE A 58 -17.70 10.09 -8.20
N ILE A 59 -18.46 11.00 -8.79
CA ILE A 59 -18.14 11.65 -10.07
C ILE A 59 -17.66 13.06 -9.79
N ILE A 60 -16.47 13.39 -10.30
CA ILE A 60 -15.82 14.68 -10.13
C ILE A 60 -15.62 15.31 -11.51
N GLU A 61 -16.10 16.51 -11.68
CA GLU A 61 -15.77 17.37 -12.82
C GLU A 61 -14.44 18.07 -12.50
N PRO A 62 -13.35 17.74 -13.21
CA PRO A 62 -12.05 18.36 -12.95
C PRO A 62 -12.03 19.85 -13.29
N SER A 63 -11.38 20.64 -12.46
CA SER A 63 -11.07 22.03 -12.78
C SER A 63 -10.13 22.12 -13.99
N GLU A 64 -10.12 23.25 -14.68
CA GLU A 64 -9.20 23.48 -15.80
C GLU A 64 -7.74 23.43 -15.33
N GLU A 65 -7.45 24.04 -14.19
CA GLU A 65 -6.13 24.02 -13.56
C GLU A 65 -6.01 22.82 -12.61
N GLN A 66 -4.89 22.09 -12.74
CA GLN A 66 -4.57 20.91 -11.92
C GLN A 66 -3.20 21.10 -11.25
N PRO A 67 -3.10 21.90 -10.17
CA PRO A 67 -1.85 22.08 -9.44
C PRO A 67 -1.24 20.76 -8.99
N ASP A 68 0.10 20.71 -8.84
CA ASP A 68 0.79 19.54 -8.34
C ASP A 68 0.79 19.41 -6.80
N GLU A 69 0.16 20.37 -6.13
CA GLU A 69 0.00 20.36 -4.69
C GLU A 69 -1.03 19.33 -4.24
N PHE A 70 -0.76 18.72 -3.07
CA PHE A 70 -1.65 17.78 -2.42
C PHE A 70 -2.10 18.33 -1.08
N VAL A 71 -3.35 18.03 -0.72
CA VAL A 71 -3.82 18.24 0.65
C VAL A 71 -3.04 17.29 1.56
N PRO A 72 -2.38 17.80 2.62
CA PRO A 72 -1.73 16.94 3.60
C PRO A 72 -2.73 16.00 4.25
N ILE A 73 -2.27 14.80 4.57
CA ILE A 73 -3.08 13.84 5.32
C ILE A 73 -3.19 14.36 6.76
N ASP A 74 -4.42 14.46 7.25
CA ASP A 74 -4.68 14.85 8.63
C ASP A 74 -4.48 13.65 9.55
N VAL A 75 -3.46 13.74 10.39
CA VAL A 75 -3.13 12.75 11.44
C VAL A 75 -2.69 13.48 12.71
N PRO A 76 -2.99 12.97 13.91
CA PRO A 76 -2.46 13.50 15.16
C PRO A 76 -0.92 13.59 15.15
N GLU A 77 -0.36 14.57 15.86
CA GLU A 77 1.11 14.74 15.94
C GLU A 77 1.81 13.52 16.57
N ASP A 78 1.12 12.81 17.45
CA ASP A 78 1.60 11.59 18.12
C ASP A 78 1.19 10.30 17.40
N ALA A 79 0.64 10.39 16.19
CA ALA A 79 0.22 9.23 15.42
C ALA A 79 1.38 8.26 15.17
N SER A 80 1.15 6.98 15.40
CA SER A 80 2.12 5.95 15.05
C SER A 80 2.34 5.86 13.55
N LYS A 81 3.47 5.30 13.11
CA LYS A 81 3.70 5.05 11.68
C LYS A 81 2.62 4.16 11.07
N LEU A 82 2.08 3.21 11.82
CA LEU A 82 0.97 2.38 11.38
C LEU A 82 -0.31 3.21 11.16
N ASP A 83 -0.60 4.15 12.06
CA ASP A 83 -1.76 5.04 11.89
C ASP A 83 -1.60 5.97 10.70
N MET A 84 -0.39 6.47 10.46
CA MET A 84 -0.07 7.25 9.26
C MET A 84 -0.31 6.44 7.97
N VAL A 85 0.11 5.16 7.93
CA VAL A 85 -0.12 4.26 6.78
C VAL A 85 -1.62 3.99 6.58
N LYS A 86 -2.38 3.80 7.67
CA LYS A 86 -3.84 3.63 7.62
C LYS A 86 -4.52 4.90 7.14
N ALA A 87 -4.15 6.05 7.70
CA ALA A 87 -4.69 7.35 7.32
C ALA A 87 -4.43 7.68 5.85
N ALA A 88 -3.24 7.34 5.35
CA ALA A 88 -2.85 7.54 3.95
C ALA A 88 -3.59 6.63 2.95
N GLY A 89 -4.38 5.66 3.42
CA GLY A 89 -5.13 4.78 2.54
C GLY A 89 -4.25 3.90 1.65
N VAL A 90 -3.05 3.53 2.11
CA VAL A 90 -2.10 2.74 1.31
C VAL A 90 -2.63 1.34 1.08
N VAL A 91 -2.67 0.93 -0.18
CA VAL A 91 -3.06 -0.41 -0.61
C VAL A 91 -1.98 -1.03 -1.50
N GLY A 92 -1.98 -2.35 -1.64
CA GLY A 92 -1.07 -3.04 -2.56
C GLY A 92 -1.33 -2.66 -4.01
N LEU A 93 -0.27 -2.36 -4.76
CA LEU A 93 -0.32 -2.02 -6.19
C LEU A 93 -0.32 -3.30 -7.03
N GLY A 94 -1.35 -4.02 -7.05
CA GLY A 94 -1.47 -5.26 -7.82
C GLY A 94 -2.38 -6.24 -7.11
N GLY A 95 -2.90 -7.19 -7.84
CA GLY A 95 -3.89 -8.13 -7.32
C GLY A 95 -5.12 -7.41 -6.76
N ALA A 96 -5.52 -7.78 -5.55
CA ALA A 96 -6.77 -7.32 -4.93
C ALA A 96 -6.68 -5.95 -4.23
N GLY A 97 -5.53 -5.26 -4.27
CA GLY A 97 -5.38 -3.98 -3.57
C GLY A 97 -5.50 -4.12 -2.05
N PHE A 98 -4.79 -5.08 -1.43
CA PHE A 98 -4.95 -5.33 -0.01
C PHE A 98 -4.49 -4.13 0.84
N PRO A 99 -5.29 -3.65 1.83
CA PRO A 99 -4.96 -2.51 2.68
C PRO A 99 -3.67 -2.76 3.48
N THR A 100 -2.64 -1.95 3.21
CA THR A 100 -1.30 -2.13 3.80
C THR A 100 -1.30 -1.94 5.31
N GLY A 101 -2.07 -0.97 5.83
CA GLY A 101 -2.17 -0.75 7.26
C GLY A 101 -2.79 -1.94 8.04
N ILE A 102 -3.58 -2.78 7.38
CA ILE A 102 -4.09 -4.03 7.98
C ILE A 102 -3.01 -5.11 7.92
N LYS A 103 -2.32 -5.24 6.79
CA LYS A 103 -1.22 -6.21 6.63
C LYS A 103 -0.09 -5.97 7.64
N LEU A 104 0.25 -4.72 7.92
CA LEU A 104 1.32 -4.35 8.83
C LEU A 104 0.90 -4.31 10.31
N ASN A 105 -0.38 -4.52 10.63
CA ASN A 105 -0.88 -4.51 12.00
C ASN A 105 -0.53 -5.82 12.72
N ILE A 106 0.74 -6.09 12.84
CA ILE A 106 1.33 -7.25 13.53
C ILE A 106 2.63 -6.82 14.20
N ASN A 107 2.90 -7.37 15.39
CA ASN A 107 4.19 -7.22 16.06
C ASN A 107 4.92 -8.56 16.00
N LEU A 108 5.95 -8.66 15.17
CA LEU A 108 6.71 -9.90 14.99
C LEU A 108 7.51 -10.28 16.25
N ALA A 109 7.92 -9.30 17.07
CA ALA A 109 8.61 -9.58 18.34
C ALA A 109 7.70 -10.29 19.37
N GLU A 110 6.38 -10.13 19.27
CA GLU A 110 5.39 -10.73 20.16
C GLU A 110 4.68 -11.92 19.51
N THR A 111 4.92 -12.17 18.22
CA THR A 111 4.28 -13.26 17.48
C THR A 111 5.17 -14.49 17.57
N PRO A 112 4.72 -15.61 18.18
CA PRO A 112 5.51 -16.84 18.23
C PRO A 112 5.88 -17.26 16.80
N MET A 113 7.15 -17.53 16.56
CA MET A 113 7.55 -18.21 15.33
C MET A 113 6.90 -19.61 15.35
N GLY A 114 6.08 -19.87 14.34
CA GLY A 114 5.51 -21.21 14.16
C GLY A 114 6.63 -22.24 13.99
N GLU A 115 6.40 -23.46 14.45
CA GLU A 115 7.30 -24.56 14.13
C GLU A 115 7.35 -24.72 12.60
N LEU A 116 8.55 -24.93 12.06
CA LEU A 116 8.72 -25.26 10.65
C LEU A 116 8.07 -26.61 10.41
N ASP A 117 7.00 -26.64 9.64
CA ASP A 117 6.31 -27.88 9.29
C ASP A 117 7.20 -28.70 8.33
N PRO A 118 7.66 -29.90 8.75
CA PRO A 118 8.50 -30.75 7.92
C PRO A 118 7.80 -31.24 6.63
N GLU A 119 6.46 -31.27 6.62
CA GLU A 119 5.69 -31.63 5.42
C GLU A 119 5.69 -30.52 4.37
N ILE A 120 5.73 -29.24 4.82
CA ILE A 120 5.79 -28.08 3.93
C ILE A 120 7.24 -27.79 3.50
N ASN A 121 8.22 -28.12 4.35
CA ASN A 121 9.64 -27.83 4.12
C ASN A 121 10.53 -29.09 4.23
N PRO A 122 10.29 -30.13 3.44
CA PRO A 122 10.99 -31.41 3.58
C PRO A 122 12.49 -31.34 3.25
N GLU A 123 12.95 -30.27 2.58
CA GLU A 123 14.35 -30.09 2.20
C GLU A 123 15.17 -29.30 3.24
N LEU A 124 14.52 -28.79 4.28
CA LEU A 124 15.25 -28.06 5.31
C LEU A 124 15.98 -29.01 6.25
N PRO A 125 17.25 -28.75 6.62
CA PRO A 125 17.94 -29.50 7.64
C PRO A 125 17.17 -29.48 8.97
N ALA A 126 17.20 -30.59 9.72
CA ALA A 126 16.49 -30.69 11.00
C ALA A 126 16.97 -29.67 12.06
N ASP A 127 18.16 -29.11 11.88
CA ASP A 127 18.76 -28.07 12.72
C ASP A 127 18.65 -26.68 12.08
N PHE A 128 17.89 -26.51 11.01
CA PHE A 128 17.69 -25.22 10.37
C PHE A 128 17.10 -24.21 11.37
N LYS A 129 17.77 -23.09 11.50
CA LYS A 129 17.30 -21.94 12.28
C LYS A 129 17.26 -20.71 11.40
N LEU A 130 16.20 -19.93 11.54
CA LEU A 130 16.18 -18.60 10.95
C LEU A 130 17.29 -17.75 11.60
N ASP A 131 18.01 -16.98 10.79
CA ASP A 131 19.09 -16.10 11.25
C ASP A 131 18.55 -14.72 11.69
N CYS A 132 17.34 -14.70 12.25
CA CYS A 132 16.65 -13.54 12.78
C CYS A 132 15.94 -13.88 14.08
N GLU A 133 15.75 -12.89 14.94
CA GLU A 133 15.08 -13.02 16.22
C GLU A 133 13.56 -12.85 16.07
N ASN A 134 13.13 -11.80 15.40
CA ASN A 134 11.71 -11.42 15.28
C ASN A 134 11.09 -11.77 13.92
N GLY A 135 11.88 -11.96 12.87
CA GLY A 135 11.38 -12.36 11.57
C GLY A 135 11.72 -11.40 10.42
N TYR A 136 11.06 -11.59 9.30
CA TYR A 136 11.37 -10.95 8.03
C TYR A 136 10.20 -10.19 7.43
N ILE A 137 10.51 -9.06 6.75
CA ILE A 137 9.64 -8.49 5.72
C ILE A 137 10.08 -9.05 4.36
N LEU A 138 9.19 -9.77 3.69
CA LEU A 138 9.41 -10.25 2.33
C LEU A 138 8.82 -9.29 1.31
N ILE A 139 9.69 -8.64 0.53
CA ILE A 139 9.31 -7.71 -0.54
C ILE A 139 9.21 -8.48 -1.85
N ASN A 140 8.00 -8.72 -2.32
CA ASN A 140 7.79 -9.37 -3.61
C ASN A 140 7.98 -8.37 -4.76
N ALA A 141 9.16 -8.41 -5.37
CA ALA A 141 9.52 -7.65 -6.57
C ALA A 141 9.55 -8.54 -7.84
N ALA A 142 8.96 -9.73 -7.78
CA ALA A 142 8.87 -10.65 -8.91
C ALA A 142 7.65 -10.32 -9.76
N GLU A 143 7.86 -9.87 -11.00
CA GLU A 143 6.78 -9.68 -11.96
C GLU A 143 6.26 -11.02 -12.47
N CYS A 144 4.95 -11.24 -12.41
CA CYS A 144 4.31 -12.48 -12.83
C CYS A 144 3.82 -12.42 -14.28
N GLU A 145 3.43 -11.25 -14.78
CA GLU A 145 2.84 -11.09 -16.11
C GLU A 145 3.86 -10.62 -17.15
N PRO A 146 3.87 -11.21 -18.35
CA PRO A 146 4.70 -10.73 -19.46
C PRO A 146 4.36 -9.27 -19.82
N GLY A 147 5.38 -8.44 -20.01
CA GLY A 147 5.21 -7.03 -20.38
C GLY A 147 4.92 -6.08 -19.22
N LEU A 148 4.69 -6.58 -18.01
CA LEU A 148 4.64 -5.75 -16.81
C LEU A 148 6.02 -5.65 -16.14
N GLU A 149 6.46 -4.44 -15.87
CA GLU A 149 7.77 -4.14 -15.27
C GLU A 149 7.67 -3.05 -14.18
N HIS A 150 6.48 -2.79 -13.67
CA HIS A 150 6.24 -1.67 -12.75
C HIS A 150 7.03 -1.78 -11.44
N ASN A 151 7.13 -2.97 -10.82
CA ASN A 151 7.94 -3.16 -9.61
C ASN A 151 9.44 -2.95 -9.89
N ILE A 152 9.92 -3.47 -11.02
CA ILE A 152 11.33 -3.36 -11.41
C ILE A 152 11.68 -1.91 -11.72
N ARG A 153 10.84 -1.21 -12.48
CA ARG A 153 11.03 0.22 -12.77
C ARG A 153 11.02 1.07 -11.51
N GLN A 154 10.11 0.77 -10.58
CA GLN A 154 10.05 1.48 -9.31
C GLN A 154 11.34 1.31 -8.50
N ILE A 155 11.93 0.12 -8.47
CA ILE A 155 13.23 -0.11 -7.83
C ILE A 155 14.33 0.65 -8.57
N GLU A 156 14.39 0.59 -9.91
CA GLU A 156 15.43 1.23 -10.69
C GLU A 156 15.37 2.77 -10.67
N GLU A 157 14.19 3.35 -10.62
CA GLU A 157 13.96 4.80 -10.74
C GLU A 157 13.78 5.50 -9.38
N GLN A 158 13.32 4.77 -8.36
CA GLN A 158 12.94 5.33 -7.06
C GLN A 158 13.42 4.47 -5.88
N CYS A 159 14.61 3.88 -6.00
CA CYS A 159 15.17 2.96 -4.99
C CYS A 159 15.12 3.53 -3.57
N ASP A 160 15.53 4.79 -3.40
CA ASP A 160 15.53 5.44 -2.08
C ASP A 160 14.14 5.47 -1.42
N LYS A 161 13.08 5.66 -2.22
CA LYS A 161 11.70 5.64 -1.72
C LYS A 161 11.29 4.22 -1.35
N VAL A 162 11.66 3.23 -2.17
CA VAL A 162 11.39 1.81 -1.91
C VAL A 162 12.05 1.38 -0.60
N ILE A 163 13.35 1.64 -0.45
CA ILE A 163 14.11 1.30 0.76
C ILE A 163 13.53 2.00 2.00
N ARG A 164 13.13 3.27 1.89
CA ARG A 164 12.48 3.98 2.98
C ARG A 164 11.16 3.35 3.37
N GLY A 165 10.33 2.96 2.40
CA GLY A 165 9.09 2.23 2.64
C GLY A 165 9.32 0.89 3.35
N VAL A 166 10.33 0.13 2.94
CA VAL A 166 10.73 -1.12 3.59
C VAL A 166 11.14 -0.89 5.05
N LYS A 167 11.95 0.15 5.31
CA LYS A 167 12.32 0.51 6.69
C LYS A 167 11.11 0.84 7.57
N TYR A 168 10.12 1.56 7.02
CA TYR A 168 8.87 1.80 7.76
C TYR A 168 8.10 0.50 8.04
N CYS A 169 8.05 -0.43 7.09
CA CYS A 169 7.44 -1.73 7.33
C CYS A 169 8.15 -2.49 8.44
N MET A 170 9.50 -2.51 8.44
CA MET A 170 10.29 -3.16 9.49
C MET A 170 10.04 -2.53 10.87
N GLU A 171 10.05 -1.21 10.95
CA GLU A 171 9.81 -0.49 12.22
C GLU A 171 8.38 -0.73 12.75
N ILE A 172 7.35 -0.73 11.88
CA ILE A 172 5.97 -0.96 12.27
C ILE A 172 5.78 -2.38 12.80
N THR A 173 6.45 -3.37 12.21
CA THR A 173 6.25 -4.79 12.52
C THR A 173 7.30 -5.36 13.48
N ASN A 174 8.30 -4.57 13.86
CA ASN A 174 9.49 -5.04 14.59
C ASN A 174 10.25 -6.18 13.88
N ALA A 175 10.29 -6.17 12.55
CA ALA A 175 11.07 -7.14 11.79
C ALA A 175 12.56 -6.81 11.84
N ASP A 176 13.41 -7.82 12.01
CA ASP A 176 14.88 -7.65 12.05
C ASP A 176 15.47 -7.45 10.66
N LYS A 177 14.89 -8.09 9.66
CA LYS A 177 15.43 -8.16 8.31
C LYS A 177 14.37 -7.94 7.25
N ALA A 178 14.83 -7.57 6.06
CA ALA A 178 14.01 -7.47 4.86
C ALA A 178 14.67 -8.21 3.71
N ILE A 179 13.87 -8.94 2.94
CA ILE A 179 14.34 -9.75 1.81
C ILE A 179 13.59 -9.32 0.55
N PHE A 180 14.32 -8.96 -0.50
CA PHE A 180 13.74 -8.72 -1.81
C PHE A 180 13.71 -10.01 -2.63
N ALA A 181 12.50 -10.50 -2.93
CA ALA A 181 12.29 -11.59 -3.88
C ALA A 181 12.22 -11.01 -5.30
N ILE A 182 13.32 -11.09 -6.04
CA ILE A 182 13.48 -10.51 -7.38
C ILE A 182 14.00 -11.56 -8.37
N LYS A 183 13.52 -11.52 -9.62
CA LYS A 183 14.00 -12.44 -10.65
C LYS A 183 15.45 -12.17 -11.00
N LYS A 184 16.27 -13.22 -11.08
CA LYS A 184 17.70 -13.16 -11.41
C LYS A 184 18.02 -12.40 -12.72
N LYS A 185 17.12 -12.41 -13.70
CA LYS A 185 17.27 -11.67 -14.96
C LYS A 185 17.30 -10.15 -14.80
N ASN A 186 16.74 -9.61 -13.71
CA ASN A 186 16.62 -8.17 -13.47
C ASN A 186 17.89 -7.60 -12.80
N GLN A 187 19.03 -7.82 -13.46
CA GLN A 187 20.37 -7.50 -12.91
C GLN A 187 20.57 -6.01 -12.57
N LYS A 188 19.93 -5.11 -13.33
CA LYS A 188 20.04 -3.67 -13.05
C LYS A 188 19.37 -3.33 -11.73
N ALA A 189 18.12 -3.78 -11.53
CA ALA A 189 17.39 -3.56 -10.27
C ALA A 189 18.13 -4.19 -9.06
N ILE A 190 18.68 -5.41 -9.23
CA ILE A 190 19.47 -6.07 -8.18
C ILE A 190 20.71 -5.26 -7.78
N LYS A 191 21.36 -4.59 -8.73
CA LYS A 191 22.54 -3.75 -8.45
C LYS A 191 22.18 -2.38 -7.86
N THR A 192 20.93 -1.96 -8.04
CA THR A 192 20.42 -0.68 -7.52
C THR A 192 20.04 -0.80 -6.05
N LEU A 193 19.58 -1.99 -5.62
CA LEU A 193 19.29 -2.33 -4.21
C LEU A 193 20.57 -2.46 -3.38
#